data_4161160ea23f9138c239b78196f9af18
#
_entry.id   4161160ea23f9138c239b78196f9af18
#
_cell.length_a   1.000
_cell.length_b   1.000
_cell.length_c   1.000
_cell.angle_alpha   90.00
_cell.angle_beta   90.00
_cell.angle_gamma   90.00
#
_symmetry.space_group_name_H-M   'P 1'
#
loop_
_entity.id
_entity.type
_entity.pdbx_description
1 polymer ?
#
loop_
_entity_poly.entity_id
_entity_poly.type
_entity_poly.pdbx_seq_one_letter_code
_entity_poly.pdbx_strand_id
1 'polypeptide(L)'
;VGFETNVMTGSALLDFAEGVRGWEKRDCYAQLEQYLYGGRSDRVCLLYGLRRTGKTTLLRQAILNMTEEQRQKAAYLKAKRTDTMASVNRDIKALQEQGFRYVFLDEATLMQEFVDSAALFSDVYASCGMKLVLSGTDSLGFWLAEREELYDRAVTLHTTFIPYREFCRLLHRNSIDEYIRYGGTLRAGELDFSTKGIDAGELTGAINRVIEDMNHRFVLGVLTKPLDSIDVSAVTERHKEILEIRDQEEQRIGLTEAHVREIKEYLQALDLIVNCPIETTTGSTPLEHILITQPGLRYCQAQALVYSLVQDRTFQTFSEREKELAAQRILEEVRGRMLEDIVLLETMKAAGPEQSQQNHNLTM
;
A
#
# COMPACT_ATOMS: atom_id res chain seq x y z
N VAL A 1 1.86 -29.06 -22.14
CA VAL A 1 2.62 -27.80 -22.32
C VAL A 1 2.81 -27.23 -20.91
N GLY A 2 4.06 -27.12 -20.46
CA GLY A 2 4.36 -26.50 -19.14
C GLY A 2 4.21 -24.99 -19.22
N PHE A 3 3.74 -24.38 -18.14
CA PHE A 3 3.75 -22.92 -17.99
C PHE A 3 5.17 -22.42 -17.73
N GLU A 4 5.48 -21.20 -18.19
CA GLU A 4 6.79 -20.57 -17.97
C GLU A 4 6.86 -19.88 -16.59
N THR A 5 5.70 -19.43 -16.08
CA THR A 5 5.60 -18.78 -14.79
C THR A 5 4.94 -19.68 -13.74
N ASN A 6 4.72 -19.14 -12.55
CA ASN A 6 4.18 -19.91 -11.43
C ASN A 6 2.65 -19.94 -11.45
N VAL A 7 2.09 -20.73 -12.37
CA VAL A 7 0.63 -20.88 -12.56
C VAL A 7 0.08 -21.96 -11.65
N MET A 8 -1.00 -21.67 -10.94
CA MET A 8 -1.77 -22.61 -10.13
C MET A 8 -3.18 -22.76 -10.69
N THR A 9 -3.63 -24.01 -10.87
CA THR A 9 -4.98 -24.37 -11.35
C THR A 9 -5.49 -25.59 -10.60
N GLY A 10 -6.78 -25.92 -10.72
CA GLY A 10 -7.38 -27.15 -10.17
C GLY A 10 -7.20 -27.28 -8.64
N SER A 11 -6.72 -28.45 -8.19
CA SER A 11 -6.56 -28.75 -6.75
C SER A 11 -5.53 -27.82 -6.09
N ALA A 12 -4.41 -27.53 -6.75
CA ALA A 12 -3.40 -26.63 -6.20
C ALA A 12 -3.94 -25.21 -5.95
N LEU A 13 -4.84 -24.73 -6.82
CA LEU A 13 -5.52 -23.46 -6.64
C LEU A 13 -6.47 -23.49 -5.45
N LEU A 14 -7.19 -24.60 -5.25
CA LEU A 14 -8.08 -24.78 -4.11
C LEU A 14 -7.29 -24.84 -2.80
N ASP A 15 -6.23 -25.67 -2.76
CA ASP A 15 -5.36 -25.80 -1.57
C ASP A 15 -4.75 -24.46 -1.18
N PHE A 16 -4.31 -23.67 -2.17
CA PHE A 16 -3.84 -22.31 -1.93
C PHE A 16 -4.91 -21.42 -1.29
N ALA A 17 -6.15 -21.53 -1.76
CA ALA A 17 -7.24 -20.69 -1.27
C ALA A 17 -7.75 -21.13 0.12
N GLU A 18 -7.68 -22.43 0.46
CA GLU A 18 -8.20 -23.00 1.72
C GLU A 18 -7.65 -22.32 2.98
N GLY A 19 -6.42 -21.87 2.96
CA GLY A 19 -5.78 -21.24 4.12
C GLY A 19 -6.45 -19.94 4.63
N VAL A 20 -7.46 -19.42 3.94
CA VAL A 20 -8.25 -18.25 4.39
C VAL A 20 -9.73 -18.61 4.62
N ARG A 21 -10.06 -19.89 4.64
CA ARG A 21 -11.44 -20.36 4.88
C ARG A 21 -11.92 -19.89 6.26
N GLY A 22 -13.09 -19.26 6.28
CA GLY A 22 -13.68 -18.73 7.51
C GLY A 22 -13.11 -17.39 7.97
N TRP A 23 -12.17 -16.79 7.23
CA TRP A 23 -11.71 -15.45 7.55
C TRP A 23 -12.73 -14.40 7.12
N GLU A 24 -12.90 -13.39 7.97
CA GLU A 24 -13.73 -12.23 7.65
C GLU A 24 -13.22 -11.50 6.41
N LYS A 25 -14.15 -11.00 5.61
CA LYS A 25 -13.84 -10.27 4.39
C LYS A 25 -13.64 -8.79 4.66
N ARG A 26 -12.73 -8.17 3.93
CA ARG A 26 -12.62 -6.72 3.89
C ARG A 26 -13.86 -6.06 3.30
N ASP A 27 -14.15 -4.82 3.70
CA ASP A 27 -15.31 -4.07 3.19
C ASP A 27 -15.24 -3.87 1.67
N CYS A 28 -14.03 -3.71 1.12
CA CYS A 28 -13.80 -3.59 -0.32
C CYS A 28 -14.02 -4.89 -1.12
N TYR A 29 -14.24 -6.04 -0.46
CA TYR A 29 -14.45 -7.32 -1.13
C TYR A 29 -15.67 -7.32 -2.06
N ALA A 30 -16.73 -6.61 -1.69
CA ALA A 30 -17.95 -6.52 -2.50
C ALA A 30 -17.68 -5.94 -3.91
N GLN A 31 -16.73 -5.02 -4.04
CA GLN A 31 -16.34 -4.45 -5.33
C GLN A 31 -15.62 -5.48 -6.21
N LEU A 32 -14.75 -6.33 -5.61
CA LEU A 32 -14.10 -7.43 -6.31
C LEU A 32 -15.13 -8.46 -6.80
N GLU A 33 -16.08 -8.80 -5.95
CA GLU A 33 -17.17 -9.73 -6.25
C GLU A 33 -18.06 -9.19 -7.39
N GLN A 34 -18.40 -7.90 -7.34
CA GLN A 34 -19.15 -7.25 -8.40
C GLN A 34 -18.39 -7.28 -9.74
N TYR A 35 -17.09 -7.07 -9.75
CA TYR A 35 -16.27 -7.20 -10.96
C TYR A 35 -16.27 -8.63 -11.50
N LEU A 36 -16.03 -9.62 -10.65
CA LEU A 36 -15.89 -11.02 -11.07
C LEU A 36 -17.20 -11.60 -11.62
N TYR A 37 -18.33 -11.32 -10.95
CA TYR A 37 -19.63 -11.94 -11.23
C TYR A 37 -20.64 -10.97 -11.87
N GLY A 38 -20.32 -9.70 -11.97
CA GLY A 38 -21.05 -8.75 -12.78
C GLY A 38 -21.02 -9.16 -14.26
N GLY A 39 -21.81 -8.52 -15.08
CA GLY A 39 -21.90 -8.80 -16.52
C GLY A 39 -20.54 -8.79 -17.24
N ARG A 40 -20.57 -9.08 -18.55
CA ARG A 40 -19.37 -9.04 -19.39
C ARG A 40 -18.73 -7.64 -19.29
N SER A 41 -17.46 -7.60 -19.08
CA SER A 41 -16.64 -6.40 -19.02
C SER A 41 -15.39 -6.62 -19.86
N ASP A 42 -15.05 -5.66 -20.69
CA ASP A 42 -13.79 -5.56 -21.41
C ASP A 42 -12.68 -4.88 -20.59
N ARG A 43 -12.96 -4.63 -19.31
CA ARG A 43 -12.05 -4.00 -18.37
C ARG A 43 -11.31 -5.05 -17.52
N VAL A 44 -10.09 -4.72 -17.13
CA VAL A 44 -9.33 -5.45 -16.11
C VAL A 44 -9.61 -4.89 -14.71
N CYS A 45 -9.44 -5.68 -13.66
CA CYS A 45 -9.48 -5.20 -12.29
C CYS A 45 -8.07 -4.95 -11.76
N LEU A 46 -7.78 -3.73 -11.36
CA LEU A 46 -6.55 -3.35 -10.67
C LEU A 46 -6.77 -3.39 -9.15
N LEU A 47 -6.17 -4.37 -8.48
CA LEU A 47 -6.25 -4.53 -7.03
C LEU A 47 -4.92 -4.12 -6.40
N TYR A 48 -4.82 -2.91 -5.90
CA TYR A 48 -3.57 -2.42 -5.33
C TYR A 48 -3.74 -1.73 -3.98
N GLY A 49 -2.64 -1.41 -3.35
CA GLY A 49 -2.56 -0.74 -2.06
C GLY A 49 -1.35 -1.21 -1.27
N LEU A 50 -1.16 -0.64 -0.10
CA LEU A 50 -0.02 -0.91 0.76
C LEU A 50 0.15 -2.41 1.06
N ARG A 51 1.37 -2.79 1.38
CA ARG A 51 1.66 -4.15 1.84
C ARG A 51 0.85 -4.47 3.09
N ARG A 52 0.37 -5.72 3.19
CA ARG A 52 -0.40 -6.23 4.34
C ARG A 52 -1.81 -5.65 4.51
N THR A 53 -2.36 -5.04 3.48
CA THR A 53 -3.77 -4.62 3.46
C THR A 53 -4.74 -5.73 2.99
N GLY A 54 -4.24 -6.95 2.78
CA GLY A 54 -5.07 -8.13 2.52
C GLY A 54 -5.33 -8.45 1.05
N LYS A 55 -4.59 -7.88 0.08
CA LYS A 55 -4.79 -8.14 -1.36
C LYS A 55 -4.81 -9.63 -1.72
N THR A 56 -3.73 -10.36 -1.41
CA THR A 56 -3.66 -11.81 -1.66
C THR A 56 -4.76 -12.57 -0.91
N THR A 57 -5.16 -12.11 0.29
CA THR A 57 -6.29 -12.69 1.02
C THR A 57 -7.61 -12.53 0.27
N LEU A 58 -7.85 -11.34 -0.29
CA LEU A 58 -9.03 -11.06 -1.12
C LEU A 58 -9.09 -11.97 -2.35
N LEU A 59 -7.94 -12.19 -3.04
CA LEU A 59 -7.86 -13.11 -4.17
C LEU A 59 -8.21 -14.56 -3.75
N ARG A 60 -7.64 -15.03 -2.63
CA ARG A 60 -7.92 -16.36 -2.09
C ARG A 60 -9.38 -16.53 -1.69
N GLN A 61 -9.98 -15.52 -1.05
CA GLN A 61 -11.39 -15.51 -0.70
C GLN A 61 -12.28 -15.50 -1.94
N ALA A 62 -11.91 -14.77 -2.99
CA ALA A 62 -12.63 -14.80 -4.26
C ALA A 62 -12.61 -16.19 -4.89
N ILE A 63 -11.46 -16.87 -4.91
CA ILE A 63 -11.33 -18.25 -5.41
C ILE A 63 -12.19 -19.23 -4.61
N LEU A 64 -12.22 -19.11 -3.27
CA LEU A 64 -13.08 -19.95 -2.42
C LEU A 64 -14.57 -19.76 -2.68
N ASN A 65 -14.98 -18.54 -2.99
CA ASN A 65 -16.39 -18.21 -3.25
C ASN A 65 -16.87 -18.59 -4.65
N MET A 66 -15.97 -18.99 -5.54
CA MET A 66 -16.33 -19.48 -6.87
C MET A 66 -17.11 -20.78 -6.79
N THR A 67 -18.09 -20.96 -7.69
CA THR A 67 -18.69 -22.27 -7.94
C THR A 67 -17.62 -23.23 -8.45
N GLU A 68 -17.89 -24.52 -8.38
CA GLU A 68 -16.95 -25.55 -8.90
C GLU A 68 -16.65 -25.32 -10.38
N GLU A 69 -17.68 -25.02 -11.19
CA GLU A 69 -17.52 -24.75 -12.61
C GLU A 69 -16.63 -23.51 -12.87
N GLN A 70 -16.83 -22.43 -12.10
CA GLN A 70 -16.01 -21.22 -12.21
C GLN A 70 -14.55 -21.50 -11.82
N ARG A 71 -14.35 -22.25 -10.74
CA ARG A 71 -13.03 -22.60 -10.21
C ARG A 71 -12.23 -23.46 -11.18
N GLN A 72 -12.89 -24.40 -11.88
CA GLN A 72 -12.26 -25.20 -12.95
C GLN A 72 -11.77 -24.34 -14.11
N LYS A 73 -12.32 -23.14 -14.27
CA LYS A 73 -11.91 -22.14 -15.28
C LYS A 73 -11.10 -20.98 -14.69
N ALA A 74 -10.55 -21.15 -13.48
CA ALA A 74 -9.78 -20.14 -12.79
C ALA A 74 -8.32 -20.52 -12.65
N ALA A 75 -7.43 -19.53 -12.79
CA ALA A 75 -5.99 -19.69 -12.62
C ALA A 75 -5.45 -18.54 -11.75
N TYR A 76 -4.44 -18.84 -10.95
CA TYR A 76 -3.68 -17.87 -10.17
C TYR A 76 -2.21 -17.91 -10.59
N LEU A 77 -1.65 -16.74 -10.87
CA LEU A 77 -0.26 -16.53 -11.20
C LEU A 77 0.36 -15.59 -10.17
N LYS A 78 1.51 -15.96 -9.65
CA LYS A 78 2.29 -15.04 -8.81
C LYS A 78 3.53 -14.60 -9.56
N ALA A 79 3.54 -13.33 -9.97
CA ALA A 79 4.69 -12.76 -10.67
C ALA A 79 5.92 -12.66 -9.76
N LYS A 80 7.09 -12.85 -10.36
CA LYS A 80 8.41 -12.66 -9.74
C LYS A 80 9.18 -11.59 -10.52
N ARG A 81 10.23 -11.04 -9.91
CA ARG A 81 11.12 -10.07 -10.59
C ARG A 81 11.84 -10.63 -11.84
N THR A 82 11.95 -11.94 -11.94
CA THR A 82 12.54 -12.62 -13.09
C THR A 82 11.56 -12.87 -14.22
N ASP A 83 10.25 -12.71 -13.97
CA ASP A 83 9.22 -12.92 -14.98
C ASP A 83 9.12 -11.69 -15.89
N THR A 84 8.90 -11.94 -17.15
CA THR A 84 8.74 -10.90 -18.19
C THR A 84 7.29 -10.83 -18.65
N MET A 85 6.89 -9.68 -19.20
CA MET A 85 5.58 -9.57 -19.85
C MET A 85 5.38 -10.63 -20.94
N ALA A 86 6.45 -11.00 -21.67
CA ALA A 86 6.38 -12.02 -22.70
C ALA A 86 6.07 -13.42 -22.13
N SER A 87 6.67 -13.81 -20.98
CA SER A 87 6.42 -15.09 -20.34
C SER A 87 4.99 -15.17 -19.78
N VAL A 88 4.54 -14.13 -19.08
CA VAL A 88 3.18 -14.05 -18.54
C VAL A 88 2.13 -14.03 -19.66
N ASN A 89 2.39 -13.30 -20.75
CA ASN A 89 1.50 -13.26 -21.90
C ASN A 89 1.34 -14.65 -22.55
N ARG A 90 2.44 -15.42 -22.70
CA ARG A 90 2.35 -16.79 -23.23
C ARG A 90 1.50 -17.70 -22.34
N ASP A 91 1.68 -17.61 -21.03
CA ASP A 91 0.91 -18.42 -20.09
C ASP A 91 -0.58 -18.04 -20.08
N ILE A 92 -0.92 -16.75 -20.10
CA ILE A 92 -2.32 -16.30 -20.14
C ILE A 92 -2.97 -16.72 -21.47
N LYS A 93 -2.22 -16.63 -22.58
CA LYS A 93 -2.70 -17.11 -23.89
C LYS A 93 -2.97 -18.62 -23.87
N ALA A 94 -2.05 -19.41 -23.30
CA ALA A 94 -2.24 -20.84 -23.14
C ALA A 94 -3.45 -21.17 -22.25
N LEU A 95 -3.69 -20.40 -21.16
CA LEU A 95 -4.88 -20.53 -20.33
C LEU A 95 -6.16 -20.19 -21.11
N GLN A 96 -6.15 -19.13 -21.90
CA GLN A 96 -7.29 -18.75 -22.75
C GLN A 96 -7.66 -19.84 -23.73
N GLU A 97 -6.66 -20.41 -24.43
CA GLU A 97 -6.82 -21.51 -25.39
C GLU A 97 -7.38 -22.78 -24.73
N GLN A 98 -7.05 -23.01 -23.44
CA GLN A 98 -7.60 -24.11 -22.64
C GLN A 98 -8.99 -23.81 -22.04
N GLY A 99 -9.56 -22.64 -22.32
CA GLY A 99 -10.91 -22.25 -21.88
C GLY A 99 -11.01 -21.65 -20.50
N PHE A 100 -9.89 -21.25 -19.89
CA PHE A 100 -9.92 -20.51 -18.64
C PHE A 100 -10.57 -19.13 -18.83
N ARG A 101 -11.27 -18.66 -17.78
CA ARG A 101 -12.05 -17.42 -17.81
C ARG A 101 -11.68 -16.43 -16.72
N TYR A 102 -11.10 -16.89 -15.64
CA TYR A 102 -10.74 -16.09 -14.47
C TYR A 102 -9.24 -16.21 -14.23
N VAL A 103 -8.52 -15.11 -14.31
CA VAL A 103 -7.06 -15.09 -14.08
C VAL A 103 -6.74 -14.06 -13.01
N PHE A 104 -6.08 -14.52 -11.97
CA PHE A 104 -5.58 -13.70 -10.86
C PHE A 104 -4.07 -13.60 -10.98
N LEU A 105 -3.56 -12.44 -11.36
CA LEU A 105 -2.14 -12.16 -11.46
C LEU A 105 -1.71 -11.33 -10.24
N ASP A 106 -1.05 -11.98 -9.29
CA ASP A 106 -0.59 -11.34 -8.06
C ASP A 106 0.84 -10.82 -8.19
N GLU A 107 1.13 -9.68 -7.55
CA GLU A 107 2.39 -8.94 -7.61
C GLU A 107 2.80 -8.52 -9.05
N ALA A 108 1.83 -8.17 -9.89
CA ALA A 108 2.01 -7.83 -11.30
C ALA A 108 3.08 -6.73 -11.53
N THR A 109 3.17 -5.77 -10.63
CA THR A 109 4.13 -4.65 -10.70
C THR A 109 5.59 -5.06 -10.44
N LEU A 110 5.86 -6.32 -10.08
CA LEU A 110 7.24 -6.82 -10.02
C LEU A 110 7.87 -7.02 -11.41
N MET A 111 7.04 -7.15 -12.45
CA MET A 111 7.52 -7.28 -13.83
C MET A 111 8.03 -5.93 -14.34
N GLN A 112 9.19 -5.92 -14.97
CA GLN A 112 9.85 -4.67 -15.38
C GLN A 112 9.04 -3.85 -16.39
N GLU A 113 8.34 -4.51 -17.31
CA GLU A 113 7.61 -3.85 -18.41
C GLU A 113 6.10 -3.71 -18.11
N PHE A 114 5.69 -3.88 -16.86
CA PHE A 114 4.27 -3.92 -16.51
C PHE A 114 3.53 -2.65 -16.89
N VAL A 115 4.07 -1.48 -16.57
CA VAL A 115 3.41 -0.19 -16.82
C VAL A 115 3.19 0.02 -18.30
N ASP A 116 4.25 -0.14 -19.09
CA ASP A 116 4.26 0.14 -20.53
C ASP A 116 3.46 -0.89 -21.36
N SER A 117 3.09 -2.02 -20.76
CA SER A 117 2.41 -3.12 -21.45
C SER A 117 1.08 -3.51 -20.83
N ALA A 118 0.59 -2.77 -19.86
CA ALA A 118 -0.63 -3.12 -19.13
C ALA A 118 -1.89 -3.14 -20.02
N ALA A 119 -1.92 -2.34 -21.09
CA ALA A 119 -3.01 -2.31 -22.07
C ALA A 119 -3.26 -3.69 -22.71
N LEU A 120 -2.23 -4.53 -22.85
CA LEU A 120 -2.35 -5.87 -23.42
C LEU A 120 -3.41 -6.72 -22.70
N PHE A 121 -3.48 -6.61 -21.36
CA PHE A 121 -4.43 -7.38 -20.57
C PHE A 121 -5.88 -7.02 -20.88
N SER A 122 -6.15 -5.75 -21.14
CA SER A 122 -7.48 -5.28 -21.54
C SER A 122 -7.78 -5.60 -23.00
N ASP A 123 -6.90 -5.19 -23.90
CA ASP A 123 -7.14 -5.22 -25.34
C ASP A 123 -7.23 -6.63 -25.92
N VAL A 124 -6.46 -7.57 -25.37
CA VAL A 124 -6.40 -8.95 -25.88
C VAL A 124 -7.31 -9.88 -25.07
N TYR A 125 -7.23 -9.83 -23.74
CA TYR A 125 -7.87 -10.86 -22.93
C TYR A 125 -9.21 -10.45 -22.36
N ALA A 126 -9.34 -9.26 -21.75
CA ALA A 126 -10.60 -8.82 -21.19
C ALA A 126 -11.65 -8.58 -22.30
N SER A 127 -11.25 -8.02 -23.43
CA SER A 127 -12.09 -7.87 -24.62
C SER A 127 -12.67 -9.19 -25.13
N CYS A 128 -11.94 -10.30 -24.97
CA CYS A 128 -12.40 -11.65 -25.26
C CYS A 128 -13.27 -12.28 -24.16
N GLY A 129 -13.57 -11.55 -23.09
CA GLY A 129 -14.45 -11.96 -22.00
C GLY A 129 -13.75 -12.72 -20.87
N MET A 130 -12.43 -12.63 -20.76
CA MET A 130 -11.70 -13.08 -19.56
C MET A 130 -11.84 -12.04 -18.44
N LYS A 131 -11.94 -12.51 -17.21
CA LYS A 131 -11.87 -11.67 -16.01
C LYS A 131 -10.45 -11.73 -15.47
N LEU A 132 -9.73 -10.61 -15.55
CA LEU A 132 -8.35 -10.50 -15.07
C LEU A 132 -8.30 -9.58 -13.87
N VAL A 133 -7.75 -10.09 -12.77
CA VAL A 133 -7.45 -9.30 -11.57
C VAL A 133 -5.94 -9.18 -11.46
N LEU A 134 -5.42 -7.98 -11.67
CA LEU A 134 -4.01 -7.64 -11.56
C LEU A 134 -3.78 -7.05 -10.17
N SER A 135 -3.01 -7.69 -9.32
CA SER A 135 -2.77 -7.25 -7.96
C SER A 135 -1.30 -6.94 -7.70
N GLY A 136 -1.05 -6.02 -6.80
CA GLY A 136 0.30 -5.68 -6.39
C GLY A 136 0.38 -4.63 -5.29
N THR A 137 1.59 -4.46 -4.77
CA THR A 137 1.89 -3.55 -3.66
C THR A 137 2.44 -2.20 -4.11
N ASP A 138 2.86 -2.08 -5.35
CA ASP A 138 3.33 -0.83 -5.91
C ASP A 138 2.15 0.01 -6.42
N SER A 139 1.58 0.82 -5.53
CA SER A 139 0.46 1.71 -5.87
C SER A 139 0.81 2.71 -6.97
N LEU A 140 2.06 3.17 -7.03
CA LEU A 140 2.50 4.10 -8.08
C LEU A 140 2.51 3.42 -9.45
N GLY A 141 3.02 2.18 -9.54
CA GLY A 141 3.01 1.42 -10.78
C GLY A 141 1.61 1.21 -11.33
N PHE A 142 0.65 0.89 -10.47
CA PHE A 142 -0.76 0.78 -10.87
C PHE A 142 -1.37 2.13 -11.25
N TRP A 143 -1.09 3.17 -10.51
CA TRP A 143 -1.57 4.52 -10.81
C TRP A 143 -1.05 5.03 -12.17
N LEU A 144 0.23 4.79 -12.48
CA LEU A 144 0.79 5.13 -13.79
C LEU A 144 0.15 4.29 -14.90
N ALA A 145 0.06 2.96 -14.72
CA ALA A 145 -0.57 2.08 -15.69
C ALA A 145 -2.04 2.44 -15.95
N GLU A 146 -2.79 2.83 -14.92
CA GLU A 146 -4.17 3.28 -15.06
C GLU A 146 -4.28 4.56 -15.89
N ARG A 147 -3.39 5.53 -15.68
CA ARG A 147 -3.44 6.81 -16.38
C ARG A 147 -2.92 6.76 -17.81
N GLU A 148 -1.89 5.97 -18.06
CA GLU A 148 -1.19 5.94 -19.34
C GLU A 148 -1.76 4.88 -20.28
N GLU A 149 -1.87 3.63 -19.80
CA GLU A 149 -2.17 2.48 -20.63
C GLU A 149 -3.62 1.96 -20.50
N LEU A 150 -4.17 2.03 -19.30
CA LEU A 150 -5.49 1.46 -18.97
C LEU A 150 -6.59 2.51 -18.79
N TYR A 151 -6.38 3.72 -19.30
CA TYR A 151 -7.40 4.77 -19.22
C TYR A 151 -8.74 4.24 -19.71
N ASP A 152 -9.77 4.31 -18.86
CA ASP A 152 -11.14 3.79 -19.09
C ASP A 152 -11.25 2.27 -19.35
N ARG A 153 -10.13 1.51 -19.25
CA ARG A 153 -10.05 0.05 -19.47
C ARG A 153 -9.83 -0.75 -18.20
N ALA A 154 -9.86 -0.08 -17.07
CA ALA A 154 -9.70 -0.69 -15.76
C ALA A 154 -10.88 -0.41 -14.83
N VAL A 155 -11.09 -1.33 -13.90
CA VAL A 155 -11.87 -1.14 -12.67
C VAL A 155 -10.88 -1.14 -11.53
N THR A 156 -10.73 -0.01 -10.88
CA THR A 156 -9.73 0.16 -9.82
C THR A 156 -10.32 -0.18 -8.46
N LEU A 157 -9.69 -1.11 -7.77
CA LEU A 157 -9.99 -1.49 -6.41
C LEU A 157 -8.77 -1.21 -5.52
N HIS A 158 -8.82 -0.09 -4.82
CA HIS A 158 -7.75 0.30 -3.92
C HIS A 158 -8.02 -0.24 -2.53
N THR A 159 -7.16 -1.14 -2.05
CA THR A 159 -7.25 -1.71 -0.69
C THR A 159 -6.68 -0.75 0.35
N THR A 160 -7.14 0.47 0.40
CA THR A 160 -6.68 1.51 1.33
C THR A 160 -6.31 0.97 2.72
N PHE A 161 -5.85 1.83 3.62
CA PHE A 161 -5.61 1.45 5.02
C PHE A 161 -6.83 0.74 5.63
N ILE A 162 -6.59 -0.05 6.67
CA ILE A 162 -7.64 -0.76 7.41
C ILE A 162 -8.07 0.14 8.57
N PRO A 163 -9.29 0.72 8.54
CA PRO A 163 -9.79 1.55 9.62
C PRO A 163 -10.05 0.75 10.89
N TYR A 164 -10.20 1.42 12.03
CA TYR A 164 -10.31 0.79 13.34
C TYR A 164 -11.46 -0.23 13.44
N ARG A 165 -12.63 0.14 12.94
CA ARG A 165 -13.81 -0.76 12.98
C ARG A 165 -13.59 -2.02 12.15
N GLU A 166 -13.02 -1.86 10.95
CA GLU A 166 -12.70 -2.99 10.10
C GLU A 166 -11.59 -3.86 10.73
N PHE A 167 -10.56 -3.25 11.33
CA PHE A 167 -9.51 -3.94 12.07
C PHE A 167 -10.07 -4.78 13.21
N CYS A 168 -10.98 -4.21 14.02
CA CYS A 168 -11.62 -4.92 15.11
C CYS A 168 -12.39 -6.16 14.62
N ARG A 169 -13.14 -6.01 13.54
CA ARG A 169 -13.92 -7.09 12.93
C ARG A 169 -13.02 -8.18 12.35
N LEU A 170 -12.04 -7.81 11.53
CA LEU A 170 -11.16 -8.74 10.82
C LEU A 170 -10.27 -9.56 11.75
N LEU A 171 -9.79 -8.96 12.83
CA LEU A 171 -8.83 -9.59 13.75
C LEU A 171 -9.49 -10.05 15.07
N HIS A 172 -10.80 -9.86 15.23
CA HIS A 172 -11.55 -10.15 16.48
C HIS A 172 -10.90 -9.48 17.70
N ARG A 173 -10.45 -8.24 17.52
CA ARG A 173 -9.80 -7.42 18.54
C ARG A 173 -10.57 -6.14 18.74
N ASN A 174 -10.71 -5.71 19.99
CA ASN A 174 -11.48 -4.51 20.33
C ASN A 174 -10.66 -3.64 21.31
N SER A 175 -9.48 -3.25 20.88
CA SER A 175 -8.58 -2.41 21.67
C SER A 175 -8.03 -1.28 20.80
N ILE A 176 -8.31 -0.05 21.19
CA ILE A 176 -7.77 1.14 20.53
C ILE A 176 -6.25 1.22 20.71
N ASP A 177 -5.73 0.76 21.85
CA ASP A 177 -4.29 0.72 22.10
C ASP A 177 -3.57 -0.26 21.18
N GLU A 178 -4.18 -1.42 20.89
CA GLU A 178 -3.63 -2.35 19.89
C GLU A 178 -3.68 -1.75 18.50
N TYR A 179 -4.75 -1.04 18.16
CA TYR A 179 -4.85 -0.38 16.86
C TYR A 179 -3.83 0.76 16.71
N ILE A 180 -3.57 1.55 17.75
CA ILE A 180 -2.52 2.58 17.73
C ILE A 180 -1.15 1.93 17.46
N ARG A 181 -0.87 0.77 18.06
CA ARG A 181 0.42 0.09 17.93
C ARG A 181 0.58 -0.68 16.63
N TYR A 182 -0.48 -1.28 16.10
CA TYR A 182 -0.42 -2.26 15.01
C TYR A 182 -1.40 -1.97 13.87
N GLY A 183 -2.23 -0.95 14.01
CA GLY A 183 -3.33 -0.66 13.09
C GLY A 183 -2.86 -0.31 11.68
N GLY A 184 -3.80 -0.43 10.76
CA GLY A 184 -3.60 -0.18 9.34
C GLY A 184 -3.17 -1.41 8.54
N THR A 185 -2.73 -2.50 9.20
CA THR A 185 -2.32 -3.77 8.57
C THR A 185 -3.01 -4.97 9.21
N LEU A 186 -3.03 -6.13 8.50
CA LEU A 186 -3.61 -7.39 8.99
C LEU A 186 -2.64 -8.24 9.84
N ARG A 187 -1.40 -7.80 10.05
CA ARG A 187 -0.41 -8.52 10.86
C ARG A 187 0.04 -7.69 12.04
N ALA A 188 -0.62 -7.90 13.17
CA ALA A 188 -0.24 -7.26 14.42
C ALA A 188 1.13 -7.71 14.96
N GLY A 189 1.53 -8.97 14.74
CA GLY A 189 2.69 -9.55 15.42
C GLY A 189 4.08 -9.19 14.87
N GLU A 190 4.18 -8.75 13.60
CA GLU A 190 5.49 -8.43 13.01
C GLU A 190 5.96 -6.99 13.31
N LEU A 191 5.07 -6.14 13.85
CA LEU A 191 5.37 -4.78 14.27
C LEU A 191 5.34 -4.63 15.79
N ASP A 192 5.26 -5.73 16.53
CA ASP A 192 5.27 -5.71 17.97
C ASP A 192 6.70 -5.53 18.49
N PHE A 193 7.09 -4.30 18.63
CA PHE A 193 8.35 -3.89 19.27
C PHE A 193 8.20 -3.70 20.79
N SER A 194 7.04 -4.04 21.36
CA SER A 194 6.77 -3.92 22.80
C SER A 194 7.21 -5.14 23.60
N THR A 195 7.72 -6.18 22.95
CA THR A 195 8.25 -7.36 23.65
C THR A 195 9.45 -6.96 24.50
N LYS A 196 9.30 -7.16 25.80
CA LYS A 196 10.36 -6.97 26.79
C LYS A 196 11.61 -7.73 26.34
N GLY A 197 12.67 -7.01 26.03
CA GLY A 197 13.98 -7.59 25.72
C GLY A 197 14.50 -7.37 24.31
N ILE A 198 13.80 -6.61 23.44
CA ILE A 198 14.39 -6.18 22.18
C ILE A 198 15.38 -5.05 22.47
N ASP A 199 16.65 -5.27 22.13
CA ASP A 199 17.68 -4.25 22.20
C ASP A 199 17.30 -3.04 21.31
N ALA A 200 17.60 -1.84 21.79
CA ALA A 200 17.35 -0.60 21.05
C ALA A 200 18.02 -0.62 19.67
N GLY A 201 19.17 -1.29 19.52
CA GLY A 201 19.84 -1.49 18.25
C GLY A 201 19.07 -2.41 17.29
N GLU A 202 18.46 -3.47 17.79
CA GLU A 202 17.61 -4.36 16.99
C GLU A 202 16.32 -3.66 16.55
N LEU A 203 15.71 -2.87 17.43
CA LEU A 203 14.54 -2.07 17.13
C LEU A 203 14.85 -1.03 16.04
N THR A 204 15.92 -0.26 16.22
CA THR A 204 16.40 0.72 15.24
C THR A 204 16.73 0.05 13.91
N GLY A 205 17.40 -1.09 13.93
CA GLY A 205 17.71 -1.87 12.73
C GLY A 205 16.46 -2.42 12.03
N ALA A 206 15.43 -2.84 12.77
CA ALA A 206 14.17 -3.29 12.21
C ALA A 206 13.39 -2.13 11.55
N ILE A 207 13.35 -0.97 12.20
CA ILE A 207 12.72 0.25 11.67
C ILE A 207 13.47 0.75 10.44
N ASN A 208 14.80 0.80 10.50
CA ASN A 208 15.61 1.21 9.35
C ASN A 208 15.40 0.28 8.16
N ARG A 209 15.32 -1.04 8.38
CA ARG A 209 14.99 -1.99 7.31
C ARG A 209 13.61 -1.74 6.70
N VAL A 210 12.59 -1.40 7.51
CA VAL A 210 11.27 -1.04 7.01
C VAL A 210 11.34 0.26 6.21
N ILE A 211 12.03 1.27 6.73
CA ILE A 211 12.22 2.56 6.06
C ILE A 211 13.07 2.39 4.79
N GLU A 212 14.12 1.59 4.83
CA GLU A 212 14.94 1.27 3.66
C GLU A 212 14.17 0.48 2.62
N ASP A 213 13.35 -0.52 3.00
CA ASP A 213 12.49 -1.26 2.07
C ASP A 213 11.42 -0.35 1.45
N MET A 214 10.86 0.57 2.23
CA MET A 214 9.94 1.59 1.73
C MET A 214 10.67 2.60 0.83
N ASN A 215 11.82 3.11 1.25
CA ASN A 215 12.62 4.06 0.47
C ASN A 215 13.21 3.42 -0.79
N HIS A 216 13.68 2.18 -0.72
CA HIS A 216 14.21 1.47 -1.87
C HIS A 216 13.12 1.25 -2.93
N ARG A 217 11.91 0.92 -2.52
CA ARG A 217 10.75 0.83 -3.42
C ARG A 217 10.30 2.19 -3.92
N PHE A 218 10.35 3.19 -3.06
CA PHE A 218 10.10 4.58 -3.40
C PHE A 218 11.09 5.06 -4.47
N VAL A 219 12.38 4.92 -4.21
CA VAL A 219 13.44 5.33 -5.15
C VAL A 219 13.39 4.52 -6.44
N LEU A 220 13.20 3.20 -6.38
CA LEU A 220 13.04 2.37 -7.58
C LEU A 220 11.75 2.68 -8.33
N GLY A 221 10.64 2.92 -7.63
CA GLY A 221 9.36 3.25 -8.26
C GLY A 221 9.35 4.63 -8.93
N VAL A 222 9.99 5.63 -8.30
CA VAL A 222 10.02 7.02 -8.79
C VAL A 222 11.16 7.26 -9.77
N LEU A 223 12.34 6.69 -9.51
CA LEU A 223 13.55 6.98 -10.29
C LEU A 223 13.74 6.07 -11.50
N THR A 224 13.11 4.91 -11.54
CA THR A 224 13.27 3.94 -12.64
C THR A 224 12.13 3.97 -13.65
N LYS A 225 11.03 4.66 -13.37
CA LYS A 225 9.98 4.88 -14.36
C LYS A 225 10.18 6.26 -14.96
N PRO A 226 10.23 6.36 -16.28
CA PRO A 226 10.45 7.62 -16.94
C PRO A 226 9.26 8.53 -16.61
N LEU A 227 9.45 9.41 -15.69
CA LEU A 227 8.94 10.73 -15.88
C LEU A 227 9.74 11.23 -17.07
N ASP A 228 9.22 11.08 -18.29
CA ASP A 228 9.91 11.46 -19.54
C ASP A 228 10.38 12.93 -19.58
N SER A 229 10.12 13.68 -18.53
CA SER A 229 10.51 15.06 -18.34
C SER A 229 11.52 15.30 -17.20
N ILE A 230 11.89 14.27 -16.40
CA ILE A 230 12.91 14.43 -15.36
C ILE A 230 14.15 13.67 -15.80
N ASP A 231 15.21 14.41 -16.05
CA ASP A 231 16.54 13.84 -16.27
C ASP A 231 16.94 13.00 -15.04
N VAL A 232 16.82 11.67 -15.20
CA VAL A 232 17.12 10.68 -14.16
C VAL A 232 18.56 10.83 -13.67
N SER A 233 19.49 11.26 -14.56
CA SER A 233 20.86 11.57 -14.20
C SER A 233 20.93 12.74 -13.22
N ALA A 234 20.17 13.80 -13.45
CA ALA A 234 20.15 14.97 -12.57
C ALA A 234 19.52 14.65 -11.19
N VAL A 235 18.52 13.76 -11.15
CA VAL A 235 17.92 13.31 -9.87
C VAL A 235 18.87 12.36 -9.13
N THR A 236 19.57 11.49 -9.85
CA THR A 236 20.58 10.57 -9.25
C THR A 236 21.80 11.35 -8.75
N GLU A 237 22.28 12.34 -9.50
CA GLU A 237 23.34 13.26 -9.07
C GLU A 237 22.89 14.08 -7.84
N ARG A 238 21.70 14.64 -7.84
CA ARG A 238 21.13 15.32 -6.68
C ARG A 238 20.93 14.41 -5.48
N HIS A 239 20.58 13.14 -5.68
CA HIS A 239 20.48 12.17 -4.60
C HIS A 239 21.85 11.81 -4.02
N LYS A 240 22.88 11.70 -4.87
CA LYS A 240 24.27 11.58 -4.44
C LYS A 240 24.71 12.83 -3.68
N GLU A 241 24.41 14.03 -4.20
CA GLU A 241 24.66 15.30 -3.50
C GLU A 241 23.96 15.34 -2.13
N ILE A 242 22.72 14.86 -2.01
CA ILE A 242 22.00 14.77 -0.74
C ILE A 242 22.65 13.77 0.23
N LEU A 243 23.20 12.66 -0.28
CA LEU A 243 23.94 11.70 0.54
C LEU A 243 25.34 12.23 0.93
N GLU A 244 26.00 12.97 0.03
CA GLU A 244 27.28 13.63 0.29
C GLU A 244 27.13 14.83 1.23
N ILE A 245 26.01 15.53 1.21
CA ILE A 245 25.65 16.63 2.14
C ILE A 245 25.51 16.14 3.58
N ARG A 246 25.27 14.87 3.82
CA ARG A 246 25.28 14.29 5.19
C ARG A 246 26.64 14.43 5.90
N ASP A 247 27.73 14.57 5.14
CA ASP A 247 29.08 14.75 5.67
C ASP A 247 29.56 16.22 5.67
N GLN A 248 28.77 17.16 5.13
CA GLN A 248 29.08 18.58 5.10
C GLN A 248 28.01 19.39 5.85
N GLU A 249 28.35 19.78 7.05
CA GLU A 249 27.55 20.69 7.89
C GLU A 249 27.31 22.03 7.17
N GLU A 250 26.17 22.34 6.64
CA GLU A 250 25.73 23.69 6.21
C GLU A 250 25.22 23.89 4.78
N GLN A 251 24.64 22.93 4.13
CA GLN A 251 23.82 23.33 2.97
C GLN A 251 22.33 23.12 3.27
N ARG A 252 21.61 24.21 3.54
CA ARG A 252 20.14 24.24 3.59
C ARG A 252 19.61 23.87 2.21
N ILE A 253 19.07 22.67 2.08
CA ILE A 253 18.30 22.31 0.88
C ILE A 253 17.04 23.18 0.91
N GLY A 254 16.97 24.15 0.02
CA GLY A 254 15.78 24.98 -0.16
C GLY A 254 14.68 24.13 -0.79
N LEU A 255 13.83 23.49 0.03
CA LEU A 255 12.60 22.89 -0.45
C LEU A 255 11.67 24.01 -0.92
N THR A 256 11.30 23.97 -2.20
CA THR A 256 10.28 24.88 -2.75
C THR A 256 8.88 24.35 -2.44
N GLU A 257 7.89 25.22 -2.49
CA GLU A 257 6.48 24.81 -2.35
C GLU A 257 6.07 23.77 -3.42
N ALA A 258 6.66 23.86 -4.61
CA ALA A 258 6.45 22.87 -5.66
C ALA A 258 6.93 21.48 -5.23
N HIS A 259 8.14 21.37 -4.66
CA HIS A 259 8.66 20.10 -4.17
C HIS A 259 7.81 19.52 -3.04
N VAL A 260 7.32 20.36 -2.13
CA VAL A 260 6.43 19.91 -1.04
C VAL A 260 5.12 19.36 -1.61
N ARG A 261 4.56 20.01 -2.64
CA ARG A 261 3.34 19.55 -3.30
C ARG A 261 3.55 18.20 -3.98
N GLU A 262 4.59 18.06 -4.78
CA GLU A 262 4.93 16.79 -5.44
C GLU A 262 5.13 15.64 -4.45
N ILE A 263 5.85 15.91 -3.34
CA ILE A 263 6.02 14.92 -2.27
C ILE A 263 4.67 14.52 -1.66
N LYS A 264 3.79 15.48 -1.38
CA LYS A 264 2.46 15.20 -0.83
C LYS A 264 1.62 14.37 -1.80
N GLU A 265 1.53 14.77 -3.05
CA GLU A 265 0.78 14.04 -4.09
C GLU A 265 1.28 12.59 -4.22
N TYR A 266 2.59 12.44 -4.16
CA TYR A 266 3.22 11.13 -4.21
C TYR A 266 2.90 10.26 -3.00
N LEU A 267 3.02 10.81 -1.78
CA LEU A 267 2.66 10.09 -0.56
C LEU A 267 1.17 9.73 -0.50
N GLN A 268 0.31 10.57 -1.06
CA GLN A 268 -1.12 10.28 -1.23
C GLN A 268 -1.36 9.15 -2.24
N ALA A 269 -0.69 9.17 -3.38
CA ALA A 269 -0.76 8.10 -4.38
C ALA A 269 -0.28 6.75 -3.81
N LEU A 270 0.66 6.77 -2.88
CA LEU A 270 1.11 5.58 -2.12
C LEU A 270 0.16 5.17 -0.99
N ASP A 271 -0.91 5.92 -0.72
CA ASP A 271 -1.83 5.69 0.39
C ASP A 271 -1.17 5.79 1.79
N LEU A 272 -0.08 6.52 1.90
CA LEU A 272 0.64 6.73 3.16
C LEU A 272 0.08 7.89 3.96
N ILE A 273 -0.47 8.88 3.28
CA ILE A 273 -1.11 10.05 3.90
C ILE A 273 -2.46 10.35 3.26
N VAL A 274 -3.31 11.01 4.04
CA VAL A 274 -4.55 11.62 3.57
C VAL A 274 -4.54 13.09 3.99
N ASN A 275 -4.87 13.99 3.07
CA ASN A 275 -5.08 15.41 3.39
C ASN A 275 -6.51 15.63 3.89
N CYS A 276 -6.62 16.19 5.08
CA CYS A 276 -7.88 16.63 5.66
C CYS A 276 -7.93 18.16 5.63
N PRO A 277 -8.77 18.78 4.77
CA PRO A 277 -8.91 20.23 4.76
C PRO A 277 -9.61 20.70 6.05
N ILE A 278 -9.03 21.69 6.71
CA ILE A 278 -9.64 22.34 7.87
C ILE A 278 -10.19 23.68 7.43
N GLU A 279 -11.51 23.80 7.44
CA GLU A 279 -12.17 25.10 7.24
C GLU A 279 -12.08 25.92 8.52
N THR A 280 -11.47 27.10 8.44
CA THR A 280 -11.45 28.04 9.55
C THR A 280 -12.64 28.97 9.47
N THR A 281 -13.38 29.13 10.58
CA THR A 281 -14.56 30.02 10.66
C THR A 281 -14.22 31.51 10.45
N THR A 282 -12.94 31.84 10.40
CA THR A 282 -12.45 33.24 10.31
C THR A 282 -12.04 33.66 8.88
N GLY A 283 -12.29 32.82 7.85
CA GLY A 283 -12.01 33.17 6.45
C GLY A 283 -10.54 33.30 6.08
N SER A 284 -9.63 32.79 6.92
CA SER A 284 -8.21 32.65 6.61
C SER A 284 -7.96 31.46 5.68
N THR A 285 -6.80 31.43 5.02
CA THR A 285 -6.38 30.35 4.13
C THR A 285 -6.67 28.98 4.75
N PRO A 286 -7.32 28.06 4.02
CA PRO A 286 -7.60 26.74 4.56
C PRO A 286 -6.32 26.06 5.01
N LEU A 287 -6.30 25.57 6.23
CA LEU A 287 -5.21 24.78 6.77
C LEU A 287 -5.39 23.32 6.35
N GLU A 288 -4.33 22.69 5.89
CA GLU A 288 -4.32 21.27 5.60
C GLU A 288 -3.79 20.49 6.80
N HIS A 289 -4.54 19.51 7.24
CA HIS A 289 -4.08 18.53 8.23
C HIS A 289 -3.71 17.23 7.52
N ILE A 290 -2.45 16.81 7.65
CA ILE A 290 -1.95 15.58 7.04
C ILE A 290 -2.11 14.43 8.03
N LEU A 291 -2.91 13.45 7.65
CA LEU A 291 -3.15 12.23 8.42
C LEU A 291 -2.29 11.09 7.87
N ILE A 292 -1.57 10.39 8.74
CA ILE A 292 -0.84 9.16 8.37
C ILE A 292 -1.81 7.99 8.46
N THR A 293 -2.00 7.27 7.35
CA THR A 293 -2.99 6.19 7.22
C THR A 293 -2.65 4.92 8.01
N GLN A 294 -1.38 4.78 8.43
CA GLN A 294 -0.87 3.61 9.12
C GLN A 294 -0.50 3.96 10.57
N PRO A 295 -1.44 3.87 11.53
CA PRO A 295 -1.16 4.23 12.93
C PRO A 295 0.00 3.46 13.53
N GLY A 296 0.07 2.15 13.31
CA GLY A 296 1.15 1.32 13.81
C GLY A 296 2.54 1.75 13.32
N LEU A 297 2.65 2.11 12.04
CA LEU A 297 3.90 2.65 11.49
C LEU A 297 4.30 3.96 12.16
N ARG A 298 3.35 4.88 12.32
CA ARG A 298 3.57 6.16 12.99
C ARG A 298 4.01 5.96 14.45
N TYR A 299 3.36 5.05 15.16
CA TYR A 299 3.71 4.75 16.55
C TYR A 299 5.12 4.18 16.67
N CYS A 300 5.49 3.23 15.81
CA CYS A 300 6.85 2.67 15.77
C CYS A 300 7.92 3.74 15.52
N GLN A 301 7.68 4.67 14.58
CA GLN A 301 8.59 5.77 14.32
C GLN A 301 8.72 6.69 15.54
N ALA A 302 7.59 7.06 16.15
CA ALA A 302 7.60 7.89 17.34
C ALA A 302 8.33 7.21 18.50
N GLN A 303 8.12 5.92 18.71
CA GLN A 303 8.78 5.14 19.74
C GLN A 303 10.31 5.11 19.56
N ALA A 304 10.77 4.91 18.31
CA ALA A 304 12.21 4.92 18.01
C ALA A 304 12.84 6.29 18.24
N LEU A 305 12.15 7.37 17.82
CA LEU A 305 12.62 8.74 18.03
C LEU A 305 12.71 9.08 19.52
N VAL A 306 11.71 8.71 20.30
CA VAL A 306 11.68 8.94 21.75
C VAL A 306 12.82 8.16 22.44
N TYR A 307 13.04 6.91 22.03
CA TYR A 307 14.13 6.09 22.56
C TYR A 307 15.50 6.71 22.25
N SER A 308 15.70 7.21 21.03
CA SER A 308 16.90 7.93 20.64
C SER A 308 17.07 9.23 21.43
N LEU A 309 15.98 9.98 21.63
CA LEU A 309 15.99 11.24 22.37
C LEU A 309 16.45 11.06 23.81
N VAL A 310 15.95 10.07 24.53
CA VAL A 310 16.32 9.85 25.93
C VAL A 310 17.75 9.30 26.12
N GLN A 311 18.41 8.88 25.04
CA GLN A 311 19.82 8.54 25.01
C GLN A 311 20.74 9.71 24.67
N ASP A 312 20.16 10.86 24.28
CA ASP A 312 20.92 12.06 23.96
C ASP A 312 21.68 12.62 25.18
N ARG A 313 22.71 13.40 24.90
CA ARG A 313 23.55 14.04 25.93
C ARG A 313 22.75 14.89 26.91
N THR A 314 21.65 15.47 26.49
CA THR A 314 20.74 16.28 27.32
C THR A 314 20.15 15.48 28.48
N PHE A 315 20.01 14.18 28.34
CA PHE A 315 19.46 13.28 29.35
C PHE A 315 20.53 12.50 30.14
N GLN A 316 21.83 12.81 29.97
CA GLN A 316 22.91 12.07 30.64
C GLN A 316 22.88 12.20 32.17
N THR A 317 22.32 13.28 32.70
CA THR A 317 22.17 13.51 34.13
C THR A 317 20.97 12.82 34.75
N PHE A 318 20.07 12.28 33.93
CA PHE A 318 18.87 11.57 34.38
C PHE A 318 19.22 10.11 34.70
N SER A 319 18.64 9.58 35.77
CA SER A 319 18.65 8.14 36.05
C SER A 319 17.85 7.38 34.97
N GLU A 320 18.10 6.10 34.81
CA GLU A 320 17.35 5.27 33.83
C GLU A 320 15.84 5.30 34.08
N ARG A 321 15.40 5.37 35.35
CA ARG A 321 14.00 5.51 35.73
C ARG A 321 13.41 6.84 35.25
N GLU A 322 14.15 7.95 35.38
CA GLU A 322 13.69 9.26 34.91
C GLU A 322 13.61 9.33 33.39
N LYS A 323 14.56 8.71 32.69
CA LYS A 323 14.51 8.57 31.22
C LYS A 323 13.29 7.76 30.76
N GLU A 324 12.99 6.66 31.45
CA GLU A 324 11.81 5.84 31.17
C GLU A 324 10.51 6.61 31.40
N LEU A 325 10.42 7.34 32.50
CA LEU A 325 9.24 8.19 32.78
C LEU A 325 9.08 9.31 31.74
N ALA A 326 10.17 9.95 31.33
CA ALA A 326 10.15 10.98 30.29
C ALA A 326 9.70 10.38 28.94
N ALA A 327 10.24 9.21 28.56
CA ALA A 327 9.84 8.51 27.36
C ALA A 327 8.35 8.14 27.36
N GLN A 328 7.87 7.58 28.47
CA GLN A 328 6.44 7.24 28.62
C GLN A 328 5.55 8.47 28.47
N ARG A 329 5.93 9.59 29.11
CA ARG A 329 5.16 10.83 29.02
C ARG A 329 5.04 11.36 27.60
N ILE A 330 6.14 11.36 26.85
CA ILE A 330 6.17 11.79 25.45
C ILE A 330 5.29 10.85 24.60
N LEU A 331 5.40 9.54 24.81
CA LEU A 331 4.59 8.57 24.07
C LEU A 331 3.09 8.67 24.37
N GLU A 332 2.71 9.01 25.61
CA GLU A 332 1.31 9.29 25.97
C GLU A 332 0.75 10.49 25.20
N GLU A 333 1.51 11.58 25.07
CA GLU A 333 1.14 12.74 24.26
C GLU A 333 0.99 12.37 22.77
N VAL A 334 1.95 11.58 22.22
CA VAL A 334 1.87 11.09 20.84
C VAL A 334 0.61 10.24 20.64
N ARG A 335 0.29 9.36 21.58
CA ARG A 335 -0.92 8.52 21.53
C ARG A 335 -2.21 9.34 21.53
N GLY A 336 -2.26 10.39 22.35
CA GLY A 336 -3.40 11.32 22.40
C GLY A 336 -3.67 11.93 21.01
N ARG A 337 -2.64 12.47 20.36
CA ARG A 337 -2.75 13.03 19.01
C ARG A 337 -3.10 11.98 17.95
N MET A 338 -2.53 10.78 18.06
CA MET A 338 -2.86 9.70 17.17
C MET A 338 -4.32 9.25 17.26
N LEU A 339 -4.92 9.35 18.45
CA LEU A 339 -6.34 9.04 18.64
C LEU A 339 -7.23 10.02 17.86
N GLU A 340 -6.90 11.31 17.87
CA GLU A 340 -7.60 12.33 17.07
C GLU A 340 -7.51 12.00 15.57
N ASP A 341 -6.33 11.68 15.07
CA ASP A 341 -6.11 11.30 13.68
C ASP A 341 -6.92 10.04 13.30
N ILE A 342 -6.98 9.04 14.17
CA ILE A 342 -7.75 7.81 13.95
C ILE A 342 -9.24 8.13 13.82
N VAL A 343 -9.78 9.01 14.66
CA VAL A 343 -11.19 9.44 14.59
C VAL A 343 -11.48 10.15 13.27
N LEU A 344 -10.58 11.02 12.82
CA LEU A 344 -10.72 11.69 11.53
C LEU A 344 -10.68 10.69 10.37
N LEU A 345 -9.74 9.75 10.35
CA LEU A 345 -9.64 8.69 9.33
C LEU A 345 -10.90 7.82 9.28
N GLU A 346 -11.44 7.42 10.43
CA GLU A 346 -12.70 6.69 10.51
C GLU A 346 -13.88 7.47 9.93
N THR A 347 -13.96 8.76 10.27
CA THR A 347 -15.02 9.64 9.81
C THR A 347 -14.96 9.83 8.30
N MET A 348 -13.78 10.06 7.75
CA MET A 348 -13.57 10.20 6.30
C MET A 348 -13.94 8.91 5.57
N LYS A 349 -13.57 7.76 6.11
CA LYS A 349 -13.92 6.46 5.52
C LYS A 349 -15.43 6.19 5.54
N ALA A 350 -16.10 6.58 6.61
CA ALA A 350 -17.55 6.41 6.76
C ALA A 350 -18.37 7.35 5.83
N ALA A 351 -17.83 8.53 5.51
CA ALA A 351 -18.47 9.49 4.61
C ALA A 351 -18.52 9.03 3.13
N GLY A 352 -17.73 8.02 2.75
CA GLY A 352 -17.72 7.43 1.41
C GLY A 352 -16.99 8.27 0.35
N PRO A 353 -16.74 7.67 -0.83
CA PRO A 353 -15.94 8.31 -1.89
C PRO A 353 -16.64 9.48 -2.59
N GLU A 354 -17.97 9.62 -2.51
CA GLU A 354 -18.70 10.69 -3.20
C GLU A 354 -18.36 12.09 -2.67
N GLN A 355 -18.05 12.23 -1.40
CA GLN A 355 -17.64 13.54 -0.85
C GLN A 355 -16.16 13.85 -1.06
N SER A 356 -15.30 12.85 -1.22
CA SER A 356 -13.88 13.08 -1.53
C SER A 356 -13.65 13.49 -2.99
N GLN A 357 -14.48 13.02 -3.93
CA GLN A 357 -14.40 13.44 -5.34
C GLN A 357 -14.95 14.85 -5.59
N GLN A 358 -15.93 15.33 -4.81
CA GLN A 358 -16.38 16.71 -4.89
C GLN A 358 -15.32 17.72 -4.46
N ASN A 359 -14.42 17.34 -3.54
CA ASN A 359 -13.30 18.19 -3.12
C ASN A 359 -12.14 18.22 -4.15
N HIS A 360 -12.02 17.22 -5.02
CA HIS A 360 -11.04 17.26 -6.13
C HIS A 360 -11.49 18.11 -7.33
N ASN A 361 -12.79 18.36 -7.48
CA ASN A 361 -13.34 19.17 -8.58
C ASN A 361 -13.48 20.67 -8.24
N LEU A 362 -13.10 21.09 -7.03
CA LEU A 362 -13.15 22.49 -6.60
C LEU A 362 -11.80 23.23 -6.71
N THR A 363 -10.77 22.59 -7.28
CA THR A 363 -9.50 23.22 -7.60
C THR A 363 -9.17 23.02 -9.09
N MET A 364 -9.91 23.70 -9.96
CA MET A 364 -9.49 24.14 -11.28
C MET A 364 -9.60 25.65 -11.36
#